data_671aeafd3925cb9da02b2e0421111144
#
_entry.id   671aeafd3925cb9da02b2e0421111144
#
_cell.length_a   1.000
_cell.length_b   1.000
_cell.length_c   1.000
_cell.angle_alpha   90.00
_cell.angle_beta   90.00
_cell.angle_gamma   90.00
#
_symmetry.space_group_name_H-M   'P 1'
#
loop_
_entity.id
_entity.type
_entity.pdbx_description
1 polymer ?
#
loop_
_entity_poly.entity_id
_entity_poly.type
_entity_poly.pdbx_seq_one_letter_code
_entity_poly.pdbx_strand_id
1 'polypeptide(L)'
;MNPLAGKRILVLEDEVLLALEASDTLEEIGAIIVGPVHRVEAAMALLDSVRPDAALLDVNIAGDTSAPVAQRLAGKNIPFVLATGYGNRTDIAGGRAIIDKPYNRRQLQAAFREMFGMEDSLPPRP
;
A
#
# COMPACT_ATOMS: atom_id res chain seq x y z
N MET A 1 -10.78 18.27 -3.30
CA MET A 1 -10.50 17.68 -1.98
C MET A 1 -9.44 16.58 -2.13
N ASN A 2 -8.53 16.50 -1.19
CA ASN A 2 -7.47 15.47 -1.24
C ASN A 2 -7.93 14.22 -0.49
N PRO A 3 -8.24 13.13 -1.21
CA PRO A 3 -8.77 11.91 -0.56
C PRO A 3 -7.77 11.22 0.36
N LEU A 4 -6.47 11.51 0.22
CA LEU A 4 -5.47 10.92 1.09
C LEU A 4 -5.17 11.73 2.34
N ALA A 5 -5.71 12.93 2.47
CA ALA A 5 -5.41 13.76 3.63
C ALA A 5 -5.81 13.05 4.92
N GLY A 6 -4.83 12.81 5.79
CA GLY A 6 -5.03 12.12 7.06
C GLY A 6 -5.18 10.61 6.99
N LYS A 7 -5.13 10.01 5.81
CA LYS A 7 -5.21 8.55 5.67
C LYS A 7 -3.91 7.90 6.14
N ARG A 8 -4.03 6.85 6.91
CA ARG A 8 -2.89 6.13 7.46
C ARG A 8 -2.53 4.98 6.52
N ILE A 9 -1.31 5.00 6.02
CA ILE A 9 -0.88 4.03 5.01
C ILE A 9 0.32 3.23 5.52
N LEU A 10 0.15 1.91 5.62
CA LEU A 10 1.24 1.00 5.94
C LEU A 10 2.13 0.87 4.71
N VAL A 11 3.45 1.02 4.89
CA VAL A 11 4.40 0.82 3.81
C VAL A 11 5.30 -0.35 4.16
N LEU A 12 5.29 -1.39 3.33
CA LEU A 12 6.13 -2.58 3.47
C LEU A 12 7.03 -2.70 2.25
N GLU A 13 8.31 -2.45 2.43
CA GLU A 13 9.32 -2.46 1.39
C GLU A 13 10.66 -2.84 2.01
N ASP A 14 11.35 -3.86 1.48
CA ASP A 14 12.59 -4.34 2.08
C ASP A 14 13.80 -3.43 1.83
N GLU A 15 13.78 -2.63 0.76
CA GLU A 15 14.86 -1.67 0.50
C GLU A 15 14.58 -0.36 1.22
N VAL A 16 15.46 -0.02 2.17
CA VAL A 16 15.24 1.13 3.05
C VAL A 16 15.06 2.44 2.27
N LEU A 17 15.90 2.68 1.26
CA LEU A 17 15.80 3.92 0.50
C LEU A 17 14.51 4.00 -0.30
N LEU A 18 14.09 2.90 -0.90
CA LEU A 18 12.82 2.88 -1.62
C LEU A 18 11.64 3.06 -0.69
N ALA A 19 11.72 2.48 0.50
CA ALA A 19 10.67 2.66 1.51
C ALA A 19 10.55 4.12 1.93
N LEU A 20 11.68 4.80 2.11
CA LEU A 20 11.66 6.21 2.47
C LEU A 20 11.12 7.09 1.34
N GLU A 21 11.53 6.81 0.09
CA GLU A 21 11.01 7.54 -1.05
C GLU A 21 9.51 7.36 -1.20
N ALA A 22 9.02 6.14 -1.05
CA ALA A 22 7.58 5.89 -1.13
C ALA A 22 6.84 6.62 -0.02
N SER A 23 7.38 6.59 1.19
CA SER A 23 6.78 7.28 2.32
C SER A 23 6.70 8.77 2.08
N ASP A 24 7.80 9.39 1.63
CA ASP A 24 7.83 10.82 1.32
C ASP A 24 6.82 11.17 0.22
N THR A 25 6.74 10.32 -0.79
CA THR A 25 5.83 10.53 -1.92
C THR A 25 4.37 10.56 -1.46
N LEU A 26 4.02 9.65 -0.57
CA LEU A 26 2.64 9.59 -0.06
C LEU A 26 2.36 10.71 0.95
N GLU A 27 3.35 11.08 1.75
CA GLU A 27 3.20 12.21 2.67
C GLU A 27 2.96 13.51 1.93
N GLU A 28 3.54 13.68 0.75
CA GLU A 28 3.31 14.88 -0.06
C GLU A 28 1.85 15.11 -0.41
N ILE A 29 1.08 14.04 -0.49
CA ILE A 29 -0.34 14.15 -0.80
C ILE A 29 -1.22 13.93 0.43
N GLY A 30 -0.63 14.09 1.62
CA GLY A 30 -1.38 14.18 2.86
C GLY A 30 -1.48 12.92 3.68
N ALA A 31 -0.86 11.82 3.24
CA ALA A 31 -0.94 10.56 3.99
C ALA A 31 -0.09 10.61 5.25
N ILE A 32 -0.49 9.79 6.22
CA ILE A 32 0.27 9.54 7.43
C ILE A 32 0.85 8.14 7.29
N ILE A 33 2.15 8.01 7.39
CA ILE A 33 2.81 6.73 7.17
C ILE A 33 2.85 5.89 8.43
N VAL A 34 2.42 4.64 8.29
CA VAL A 34 2.55 3.61 9.32
C VAL A 34 3.76 2.76 8.94
N GLY A 35 4.81 2.85 9.70
CA GLY A 35 6.10 2.30 9.34
C GLY A 35 7.02 3.40 8.82
N PRO A 36 7.75 3.21 7.73
CA PRO A 36 7.78 1.98 6.91
C PRO A 36 8.41 0.81 7.63
N VAL A 37 8.02 -0.38 7.24
CA VAL A 37 8.62 -1.61 7.73
C VAL A 37 9.24 -2.38 6.56
N HIS A 38 10.20 -3.22 6.88
CA HIS A 38 11.05 -3.82 5.87
C HIS A 38 10.98 -5.34 5.84
N ARG A 39 10.19 -5.93 6.72
CA ARG A 39 10.03 -7.37 6.83
C ARG A 39 8.57 -7.73 7.07
N VAL A 40 8.21 -8.92 6.60
CA VAL A 40 6.84 -9.42 6.75
C VAL A 40 6.44 -9.50 8.22
N GLU A 41 7.35 -9.99 9.09
CA GLU A 41 7.06 -10.13 10.52
C GLU A 41 6.77 -8.78 11.16
N ALA A 42 7.52 -7.74 10.77
CA ALA A 42 7.30 -6.40 11.32
C ALA A 42 5.95 -5.85 10.90
N ALA A 43 5.55 -6.09 9.65
CA ALA A 43 4.25 -5.65 9.17
C ALA A 43 3.13 -6.37 9.92
N MET A 44 3.26 -7.68 10.13
CA MET A 44 2.25 -8.45 10.86
C MET A 44 2.13 -7.96 12.31
N ALA A 45 3.26 -7.67 12.95
CA ALA A 45 3.26 -7.15 14.32
C ALA A 45 2.56 -5.78 14.39
N LEU A 46 2.82 -4.91 13.42
CA LEU A 46 2.13 -3.62 13.38
C LEU A 46 0.62 -3.79 13.25
N LEU A 47 0.18 -4.73 12.43
CA LEU A 47 -1.25 -4.95 12.20
C LEU A 47 -1.96 -5.52 13.43
N ASP A 48 -1.22 -6.05 14.39
CA ASP A 48 -1.81 -6.48 15.66
C ASP A 48 -2.23 -5.30 16.54
N SER A 49 -1.59 -4.15 16.37
CA SER A 49 -1.84 -2.99 17.23
C SER A 49 -2.36 -1.76 16.49
N VAL A 50 -2.20 -1.70 15.18
CA VAL A 50 -2.59 -0.52 14.38
C VAL A 50 -3.47 -0.98 13.23
N ARG A 51 -4.54 -0.23 12.97
CA ARG A 51 -5.37 -0.46 11.79
C ARG A 51 -5.14 0.66 10.79
N PRO A 52 -4.35 0.43 9.74
CA PRO A 52 -4.18 1.47 8.71
C PRO A 52 -5.43 1.57 7.83
N ASP A 53 -5.52 2.68 7.11
CA ASP A 53 -6.61 2.87 6.13
C ASP A 53 -6.30 2.19 4.80
N ALA A 54 -5.02 1.99 4.51
CA ALA A 54 -4.56 1.35 3.29
C ALA A 54 -3.13 0.88 3.47
N ALA A 55 -2.59 0.19 2.48
CA ALA A 55 -1.21 -0.26 2.52
C ALA A 55 -0.57 -0.24 1.13
N LEU A 56 0.74 -0.09 1.12
CA LEU A 56 1.59 -0.33 -0.04
C LEU A 56 2.45 -1.53 0.28
N LEU A 57 2.31 -2.59 -0.49
CA LEU A 57 3.02 -3.85 -0.28
C LEU A 57 3.90 -4.17 -1.47
N ASP A 58 5.19 -4.33 -1.23
CA ASP A 58 6.05 -4.99 -2.20
C ASP A 58 5.70 -6.48 -2.17
N VAL A 59 5.58 -7.10 -3.33
CA VAL A 59 5.21 -8.51 -3.42
C VAL A 59 6.29 -9.39 -2.80
N ASN A 60 7.55 -9.08 -3.06
CA ASN A 60 8.68 -9.88 -2.59
C ASN A 60 9.49 -9.09 -1.57
N ILE A 61 9.55 -9.60 -0.35
CA ILE A 61 10.23 -8.94 0.77
C ILE A 61 11.37 -9.84 1.24
N ALA A 62 12.59 -9.53 0.81
CA ALA A 62 13.81 -10.24 1.25
C ALA A 62 13.69 -11.76 1.05
N GLY A 63 13.12 -12.17 -0.08
CA GLY A 63 12.93 -13.57 -0.39
C GLY A 63 11.62 -14.17 0.07
N ASP A 64 10.89 -13.47 0.94
CA ASP A 64 9.57 -13.92 1.40
C ASP A 64 8.48 -13.20 0.62
N THR A 65 7.34 -13.85 0.49
CA THR A 65 6.18 -13.20 -0.10
C THR A 65 5.44 -12.37 0.95
N SER A 66 4.83 -11.27 0.52
CA SER A 66 3.98 -10.46 1.38
C SER A 66 2.54 -10.99 1.46
N ALA A 67 2.27 -12.18 0.92
CA ALA A 67 0.93 -12.77 0.92
C ALA A 67 0.27 -12.81 2.30
N PRO A 68 0.96 -13.18 3.40
CA PRO A 68 0.31 -13.18 4.72
C PRO A 68 -0.18 -11.79 5.13
N VAL A 69 0.58 -10.75 4.79
CA VAL A 69 0.16 -9.37 5.09
C VAL A 69 -1.08 -9.01 4.28
N ALA A 70 -1.06 -9.34 2.98
CA ALA A 70 -2.18 -9.08 2.09
C ALA A 70 -3.45 -9.80 2.59
N GLN A 71 -3.32 -11.03 3.03
CA GLN A 71 -4.46 -11.80 3.57
C GLN A 71 -5.02 -11.14 4.83
N ARG A 72 -4.15 -10.68 5.72
CA ARG A 72 -4.57 -10.00 6.94
C ARG A 72 -5.33 -8.71 6.60
N LEU A 73 -4.80 -7.94 5.66
CA LEU A 73 -5.44 -6.69 5.24
C LEU A 73 -6.80 -6.96 4.59
N ALA A 74 -6.87 -7.94 3.70
CA ALA A 74 -8.13 -8.30 3.04
C ALA A 74 -9.18 -8.74 4.06
N GLY A 75 -8.77 -9.52 5.05
CA GLY A 75 -9.68 -9.97 6.11
C GLY A 75 -10.23 -8.82 6.96
N LYS A 76 -9.55 -7.70 6.99
CA LYS A 76 -9.98 -6.50 7.72
C LYS A 76 -10.62 -5.46 6.81
N ASN A 77 -10.80 -5.78 5.53
CA ASN A 77 -11.33 -4.86 4.51
C ASN A 77 -10.47 -3.61 4.34
N ILE A 78 -9.16 -3.78 4.45
CA ILE A 78 -8.21 -2.69 4.24
C ILE A 78 -7.66 -2.80 2.83
N PRO A 79 -7.88 -1.80 1.96
CA PRO A 79 -7.39 -1.85 0.58
C PRO A 79 -5.87 -1.68 0.52
N PHE A 80 -5.25 -2.25 -0.50
CA PHE A 80 -3.81 -2.13 -0.66
C PHE A 80 -3.40 -2.12 -2.12
N VAL A 81 -2.25 -1.50 -2.37
CA VAL A 81 -1.60 -1.45 -3.68
C VAL A 81 -0.42 -2.42 -3.62
N LEU A 82 -0.30 -3.27 -4.63
CA LEU A 82 0.82 -4.21 -4.76
C LEU A 82 1.86 -3.64 -5.72
N ALA A 83 3.12 -3.66 -5.31
CA ALA A 83 4.24 -3.28 -6.17
C ALA A 83 4.99 -4.56 -6.56
N THR A 84 5.15 -4.80 -7.85
CA THR A 84 5.76 -6.03 -8.34
C THR A 84 6.93 -5.71 -9.27
N GLY A 85 8.00 -6.49 -9.15
CA GLY A 85 9.20 -6.29 -9.95
C GLY A 85 9.20 -7.00 -11.29
N TYR A 86 8.25 -7.88 -11.55
CA TYR A 86 8.31 -8.74 -12.75
C TYR A 86 6.94 -8.86 -13.40
N GLY A 87 6.63 -7.86 -14.25
CA GLY A 87 5.55 -8.03 -15.20
C GLY A 87 4.17 -8.24 -14.63
N ASN A 88 3.83 -7.64 -13.54
CA ASN A 88 2.49 -7.71 -12.96
C ASN A 88 2.06 -9.10 -12.50
N ARG A 89 2.96 -10.05 -12.49
CA ARG A 89 2.59 -11.40 -12.10
C ARG A 89 2.67 -11.55 -10.60
N THR A 90 1.57 -11.96 -10.01
CA THR A 90 1.53 -12.22 -8.58
C THR A 90 0.41 -13.21 -8.27
N ASP A 91 0.66 -14.04 -7.27
CA ASP A 91 -0.37 -14.93 -6.73
C ASP A 91 -1.13 -14.28 -5.57
N ILE A 92 -0.76 -13.05 -5.22
CA ILE A 92 -1.43 -12.34 -4.15
C ILE A 92 -2.73 -11.76 -4.65
N ALA A 93 -3.82 -12.14 -4.02
CA ALA A 93 -5.14 -11.67 -4.39
C ALA A 93 -5.57 -10.48 -3.53
N GLY A 94 -6.50 -9.69 -4.03
CA GLY A 94 -7.17 -8.66 -3.24
C GLY A 94 -6.60 -7.27 -3.35
N GLY A 95 -5.54 -7.08 -4.13
CA GLY A 95 -5.01 -5.74 -4.35
C GLY A 95 -5.96 -4.89 -5.16
N ARG A 96 -6.14 -3.62 -4.75
CA ARG A 96 -6.95 -2.66 -5.50
C ARG A 96 -6.25 -2.19 -6.74
N ALA A 97 -4.92 -2.15 -6.70
CA ALA A 97 -4.11 -1.76 -7.84
C ALA A 97 -2.79 -2.50 -7.78
N ILE A 98 -2.20 -2.71 -8.95
CA ILE A 98 -0.88 -3.32 -9.07
C ILE A 98 -0.03 -2.34 -9.86
N ILE A 99 1.14 -1.99 -9.32
CA ILE A 99 2.08 -1.11 -10.03
C ILE A 99 3.38 -1.85 -10.26
N ASP A 100 4.01 -1.58 -11.38
CA ASP A 100 5.30 -2.20 -11.73
C ASP A 100 6.45 -1.42 -11.12
N LYS A 101 7.44 -2.14 -10.64
CA LYS A 101 8.70 -1.52 -10.22
C LYS A 101 9.65 -1.50 -11.43
N PRO A 102 10.41 -0.45 -11.62
CA PRO A 102 10.40 0.78 -10.83
C PRO A 102 9.21 1.66 -11.16
N TYR A 103 8.62 2.25 -10.15
CA TYR A 103 7.56 3.24 -10.35
C TYR A 103 8.10 4.61 -10.00
N ASN A 104 7.46 5.64 -10.54
CA ASN A 104 7.81 7.01 -10.18
C ASN A 104 6.79 7.58 -9.19
N ARG A 105 7.08 8.80 -8.70
CA ARG A 105 6.22 9.45 -7.71
C ARG A 105 4.80 9.63 -8.22
N ARG A 106 4.66 10.03 -9.49
CA ARG A 106 3.33 10.25 -10.08
C ARG A 106 2.52 8.97 -10.13
N GLN A 107 3.16 7.87 -10.52
CA GLN A 107 2.48 6.58 -10.60
C GLN A 107 1.99 6.12 -9.22
N LEU A 108 2.83 6.27 -8.20
CA LEU A 108 2.46 5.87 -6.86
C LEU A 108 1.32 6.73 -6.32
N GLN A 109 1.42 8.05 -6.50
CA GLN A 109 0.37 8.95 -6.05
C GLN A 109 -0.94 8.68 -6.77
N ALA A 110 -0.88 8.43 -8.08
CA ALA A 110 -2.07 8.15 -8.88
C ALA A 110 -2.77 6.88 -8.40
N ALA A 111 -2.00 5.82 -8.10
CA ALA A 111 -2.59 4.57 -7.63
C ALA A 111 -3.40 4.76 -6.35
N PHE A 112 -2.86 5.53 -5.41
CA PHE A 112 -3.57 5.77 -4.15
C PHE A 112 -4.72 6.75 -4.29
N ARG A 113 -4.57 7.78 -5.13
CA ARG A 113 -5.67 8.70 -5.40
C ARG A 113 -6.85 8.00 -6.04
N GLU A 114 -6.57 7.13 -7.02
CA GLU A 114 -7.64 6.37 -7.66
C GLU A 114 -8.35 5.45 -6.68
N MET A 115 -7.58 4.78 -5.84
CA MET A 115 -8.15 3.86 -4.87
C MET A 115 -9.11 4.56 -3.91
N PHE A 116 -8.68 5.68 -3.31
CA PHE A 116 -9.54 6.44 -2.40
C PHE A 116 -10.53 7.32 -3.13
N GLY A 117 -10.13 7.87 -4.28
CA GLY A 117 -11.00 8.69 -5.09
C GLY A 117 -12.19 7.92 -5.64
N MET A 118 -11.97 6.68 -6.03
CA MET A 118 -13.06 5.83 -6.52
C MET A 118 -14.09 5.57 -5.44
N GLU A 119 -13.64 5.32 -4.21
CA GLU A 119 -14.56 5.13 -3.09
C GLU A 119 -15.35 6.39 -2.80
N ASP A 120 -14.67 7.55 -2.82
CA ASP A 120 -15.29 8.83 -2.50
C ASP A 120 -16.16 9.36 -3.62
N SER A 121 -15.86 9.00 -4.86
CA SER A 121 -16.53 9.52 -6.04
C SER A 121 -17.65 8.65 -6.57
N LEU A 122 -17.88 7.50 -5.95
CA LEU A 122 -19.00 6.65 -6.34
C LEU A 122 -20.30 7.41 -6.14
N PRO A 123 -21.20 7.37 -7.12
CA PRO A 123 -22.47 8.08 -6.96
C PRO A 123 -23.27 7.47 -5.81
N PRO A 124 -24.09 8.26 -5.13
CA PRO A 124 -24.97 7.73 -4.12
C PRO A 124 -25.85 6.63 -4.69
N ARG A 125 -26.10 5.62 -3.91
CA ARG A 125 -26.97 4.54 -4.36
C ARG A 125 -28.39 5.04 -4.50
N PRO A 126 -29.07 4.65 -5.58
CA PRO A 126 -30.48 5.02 -5.71
C PRO A 126 -31.32 4.41 -4.62
#